data_409dacf45e9ff3ce7dfd6f08a880fff8
#
_entry.id   409dacf45e9ff3ce7dfd6f08a880fff8
#
_cell.length_a   1.000
_cell.length_b   1.000
_cell.length_c   1.000
_cell.angle_alpha   90.00
_cell.angle_beta   90.00
_cell.angle_gamma   90.00
#
_symmetry.space_group_name_H-M   'P 1'
#
loop_
_entity.id
_entity.type
_entity.pdbx_description
1 polymer ?
#
loop_
_entity_poly.entity_id
_entity_poly.type
_entity_poly.pdbx_seq_one_letter_code
_entity_poly.pdbx_strand_id
1 'polypeptide(L)'
;MFYWLTEFSSQVNFLNVFRYITFRTGGATVTAMVFVFLFGGPIIDMLRVRQGKGQPIRDDGPQSHLVTKRGTPTMGGLMILSGILVSTVLWANPLNPYVWIVLGVTMCFGMIGFYDDYLKVTKQTHAGISGKARLALEFIIAAVACVVLMKLGRGPSASALVFPFFKDAMINLGWFFVVMGAFVIVGAGNAVNLTDGLDGLAIVPVMIAAATFGLVAYLAGNAVFADYLQIRYVPGTGELAVLCGAVIGAGLGFLWFNAPPASIFMGDTGSLALGGMIGAIAVATKHEIVLAIIGGLFVVEALSVIIQVGYYKRTKKRVFLMAPIHHHFEKKGWAEPQIVIRFWIVSLILAMIGLATLKLR
;
A
#
# COMPACT_ATOMS: atom_id res chain seq x y z
N MET A 1 21.99 3.21 4.95
CA MET A 1 23.27 2.94 5.60
C MET A 1 24.18 2.08 4.73
N PHE A 2 23.76 0.91 4.30
CA PHE A 2 24.59 0.01 3.46
C PHE A 2 24.95 0.60 2.09
N TYR A 3 24.18 1.55 1.58
CA TYR A 3 24.52 2.28 0.36
C TYR A 3 25.90 2.97 0.45
N TRP A 4 26.29 3.51 1.60
CA TRP A 4 27.58 4.17 1.79
C TRP A 4 28.79 3.21 1.76
N LEU A 5 28.55 1.90 1.90
CA LEU A 5 29.63 0.91 1.73
C LEU A 5 30.21 0.94 0.32
N THR A 6 29.49 1.49 -0.65
CA THR A 6 29.99 1.69 -2.01
C THR A 6 31.21 2.64 -2.08
N GLU A 7 31.36 3.55 -1.12
CA GLU A 7 32.49 4.47 -1.06
C GLU A 7 33.82 3.74 -0.79
N PHE A 8 33.73 2.59 -0.11
CA PHE A 8 34.88 1.73 0.17
C PHE A 8 35.15 0.66 -0.89
N SER A 9 34.39 0.69 -2.01
CA SER A 9 34.51 -0.32 -3.08
C SER A 9 35.86 -0.30 -3.79
N SER A 10 36.58 0.84 -3.78
CA SER A 10 37.94 0.93 -4.27
C SER A 10 38.97 0.15 -3.43
N GLN A 11 38.68 -0.10 -2.16
CA GLN A 11 39.53 -0.86 -1.24
C GLN A 11 39.11 -2.34 -1.18
N VAL A 12 37.80 -2.60 -1.26
CA VAL A 12 37.21 -3.95 -1.19
C VAL A 12 36.20 -4.11 -2.31
N ASN A 13 36.59 -4.77 -3.40
CA ASN A 13 35.76 -4.93 -4.62
C ASN A 13 34.38 -5.51 -4.35
N PHE A 14 34.23 -6.39 -3.37
CA PHE A 14 32.94 -6.98 -3.00
C PHE A 14 31.91 -5.93 -2.58
N LEU A 15 32.31 -4.81 -1.99
CA LEU A 15 31.40 -3.76 -1.55
C LEU A 15 30.71 -3.03 -2.73
N ASN A 16 31.20 -3.19 -3.95
CA ASN A 16 30.54 -2.65 -5.15
C ASN A 16 29.13 -3.24 -5.36
N VAL A 17 28.83 -4.40 -4.79
CA VAL A 17 27.50 -5.02 -4.89
C VAL A 17 26.38 -4.14 -4.31
N PHE A 18 26.69 -3.32 -3.31
CA PHE A 18 25.73 -2.38 -2.70
C PHE A 18 25.33 -1.22 -3.63
N ARG A 19 26.01 -1.03 -4.75
CA ARG A 19 25.63 -0.07 -5.79
C ARG A 19 24.39 -0.51 -6.56
N TYR A 20 24.17 -1.82 -6.69
CA TYR A 20 23.08 -2.35 -7.51
C TYR A 20 21.75 -2.30 -6.76
N ILE A 21 20.75 -1.64 -7.37
CA ILE A 21 19.39 -1.52 -6.82
C ILE A 21 18.78 -2.92 -6.56
N THR A 22 18.97 -3.86 -7.48
CA THR A 22 18.44 -5.23 -7.38
C THR A 22 18.96 -5.95 -6.14
N PHE A 23 20.26 -5.84 -5.86
CA PHE A 23 20.86 -6.43 -4.66
C PHE A 23 20.27 -5.79 -3.38
N ARG A 24 20.17 -4.47 -3.35
CA ARG A 24 19.60 -3.73 -2.23
C ARG A 24 18.11 -4.03 -2.02
N THR A 25 17.36 -4.22 -3.12
CA THR A 25 15.96 -4.65 -3.06
C THR A 25 15.84 -6.03 -2.40
N GLY A 26 16.64 -7.01 -2.83
CA GLY A 26 16.68 -8.33 -2.20
C GLY A 26 17.07 -8.27 -0.72
N GLY A 27 18.12 -7.50 -0.39
CA GLY A 27 18.54 -7.27 0.99
C GLY A 27 17.45 -6.60 1.84
N ALA A 28 16.74 -5.63 1.28
CA ALA A 28 15.62 -4.96 1.94
C ALA A 28 14.47 -5.94 2.22
N THR A 29 14.14 -6.79 1.24
CA THR A 29 13.10 -7.81 1.40
C THR A 29 13.42 -8.78 2.53
N VAL A 30 14.63 -9.35 2.53
CA VAL A 30 15.06 -10.30 3.57
C VAL A 30 15.11 -9.63 4.94
N THR A 31 15.68 -8.42 5.03
CA THR A 31 15.79 -7.69 6.30
C THR A 31 14.42 -7.39 6.89
N ALA A 32 13.47 -6.90 6.10
CA ALA A 32 12.11 -6.60 6.56
C ALA A 32 11.39 -7.87 7.02
N MET A 33 11.51 -8.96 6.26
CA MET A 33 10.91 -10.25 6.59
C MET A 33 11.46 -10.81 7.91
N VAL A 34 12.78 -10.84 8.04
CA VAL A 34 13.46 -11.32 9.27
C VAL A 34 13.11 -10.45 10.48
N PHE A 35 13.04 -9.13 10.28
CA PHE A 35 12.62 -8.20 11.34
C PHE A 35 11.21 -8.56 11.85
N VAL A 36 10.25 -8.76 10.95
CA VAL A 36 8.89 -9.11 11.35
C VAL A 36 8.81 -10.50 11.99
N PHE A 37 9.59 -11.48 11.52
CA PHE A 37 9.65 -12.79 12.19
C PHE A 37 10.20 -12.73 13.60
N LEU A 38 11.26 -11.93 13.83
CA LEU A 38 11.89 -11.82 15.15
C LEU A 38 11.02 -11.02 16.14
N PHE A 39 10.43 -9.93 15.69
CA PHE A 39 9.72 -9.00 16.57
C PHE A 39 8.19 -9.18 16.53
N GLY A 40 7.64 -9.94 15.57
CA GLY A 40 6.20 -10.12 15.41
C GLY A 40 5.54 -10.76 16.63
N GLY A 41 6.07 -11.87 17.14
CA GLY A 41 5.55 -12.52 18.35
C GLY A 41 5.54 -11.58 19.56
N PRO A 42 6.66 -10.98 19.96
CA PRO A 42 6.71 -9.99 21.05
C PRO A 42 5.74 -8.81 20.87
N ILE A 43 5.58 -8.29 19.63
CA ILE A 43 4.64 -7.20 19.35
C ILE A 43 3.19 -7.68 19.55
N ILE A 44 2.85 -8.89 19.08
CA ILE A 44 1.50 -9.47 19.27
C ILE A 44 1.20 -9.63 20.76
N ASP A 45 2.12 -10.15 21.54
CA ASP A 45 1.93 -10.35 22.97
C ASP A 45 1.77 -9.02 23.72
N MET A 46 2.59 -8.02 23.36
CA MET A 46 2.46 -6.67 23.91
C MET A 46 1.09 -6.06 23.59
N LEU A 47 0.62 -6.18 22.33
CA LEU A 47 -0.66 -5.65 21.92
C LEU A 47 -1.81 -6.40 22.58
N ARG A 48 -1.73 -7.72 22.71
CA ARG A 48 -2.74 -8.55 23.40
C ARG A 48 -2.91 -8.14 24.86
N VAL A 49 -1.80 -7.93 25.58
CA VAL A 49 -1.84 -7.45 26.97
C VAL A 49 -2.44 -6.06 27.08
N ARG A 50 -2.06 -5.13 26.19
CA ARG A 50 -2.55 -3.75 26.25
C ARG A 50 -4.00 -3.59 25.78
N GLN A 51 -4.46 -4.40 24.83
CA GLN A 51 -5.81 -4.29 24.26
C GLN A 51 -6.85 -5.13 25.05
N GLY A 52 -6.42 -6.13 25.82
CA GLY A 52 -7.29 -6.95 26.68
C GLY A 52 -8.41 -7.68 25.94
N LYS A 53 -9.44 -6.96 25.48
CA LYS A 53 -10.59 -7.53 24.76
C LYS A 53 -10.40 -7.64 23.25
N GLY A 54 -9.27 -7.17 22.70
CA GLY A 54 -9.04 -7.10 21.27
C GLY A 54 -9.84 -6.00 20.57
N GLN A 55 -9.95 -6.09 19.25
CA GLN A 55 -10.72 -5.14 18.44
C GLN A 55 -12.23 -5.35 18.64
N PRO A 56 -13.03 -4.28 18.82
CA PRO A 56 -14.48 -4.38 18.80
C PRO A 56 -14.99 -4.91 17.45
N ILE A 57 -15.80 -5.97 17.46
CA ILE A 57 -16.37 -6.57 16.25
C ILE A 57 -17.76 -5.97 16.02
N ARG A 58 -18.05 -5.57 14.77
CA ARG A 58 -19.34 -4.97 14.42
C ARG A 58 -20.48 -5.99 14.50
N ASP A 59 -21.57 -5.62 15.16
CA ASP A 59 -22.75 -6.48 15.33
C ASP A 59 -23.52 -6.73 14.02
N ASP A 60 -23.37 -5.83 13.03
CA ASP A 60 -24.00 -5.94 11.70
C ASP A 60 -23.18 -6.78 10.70
N GLY A 61 -21.99 -7.26 11.11
CA GLY A 61 -21.10 -8.13 10.33
C GLY A 61 -21.59 -9.59 10.22
N PRO A 62 -20.78 -10.46 9.57
CA PRO A 62 -21.01 -11.90 9.57
C PRO A 62 -20.97 -12.47 11.00
N GLN A 63 -21.96 -13.29 11.38
CA GLN A 63 -22.04 -13.86 12.73
C GLN A 63 -20.84 -14.76 13.08
N SER A 64 -20.22 -15.40 12.09
CA SER A 64 -18.99 -16.17 12.25
C SER A 64 -17.86 -15.37 12.88
N HIS A 65 -17.73 -14.09 12.55
CA HIS A 65 -16.68 -13.21 13.07
C HIS A 65 -16.83 -12.96 14.58
N LEU A 66 -18.06 -12.91 15.11
CA LEU A 66 -18.30 -12.72 16.54
C LEU A 66 -17.77 -13.88 17.39
N VAL A 67 -17.65 -15.08 16.81
CA VAL A 67 -17.15 -16.27 17.49
C VAL A 67 -15.66 -16.48 17.25
N THR A 68 -15.22 -16.41 15.97
CA THR A 68 -13.85 -16.80 15.58
C THR A 68 -12.82 -15.71 15.78
N LYS A 69 -13.22 -14.42 15.69
CA LYS A 69 -12.28 -13.27 15.71
C LYS A 69 -12.23 -12.52 17.04
N ARG A 70 -12.96 -12.99 18.06
CA ARG A 70 -13.02 -12.35 19.37
C ARG A 70 -11.67 -12.46 20.10
N GLY A 71 -11.16 -11.33 20.58
CA GLY A 71 -9.91 -11.28 21.35
C GLY A 71 -8.65 -11.22 20.49
N THR A 72 -8.74 -11.24 19.16
CA THR A 72 -7.60 -11.02 18.27
C THR A 72 -7.18 -9.55 18.34
N PRO A 73 -5.90 -9.25 18.64
CA PRO A 73 -5.41 -7.89 18.67
C PRO A 73 -5.38 -7.26 17.27
N THR A 74 -5.55 -5.95 17.20
CA THR A 74 -5.35 -5.13 15.99
C THR A 74 -4.05 -4.34 16.05
N MET A 75 -3.81 -3.45 15.09
CA MET A 75 -2.59 -2.64 14.95
C MET A 75 -1.35 -3.44 14.48
N GLY A 76 -1.55 -4.56 13.79
CA GLY A 76 -0.46 -5.31 13.16
C GLY A 76 0.34 -4.50 12.14
N GLY A 77 -0.25 -3.41 11.65
CA GLY A 77 0.45 -2.41 10.85
C GLY A 77 1.72 -1.87 11.50
N LEU A 78 1.81 -1.85 12.84
CA LEU A 78 3.03 -1.42 13.55
C LEU A 78 4.23 -2.30 13.22
N MET A 79 4.05 -3.63 13.16
CA MET A 79 5.16 -4.52 12.81
C MET A 79 5.55 -4.38 11.33
N ILE A 80 4.56 -4.18 10.44
CA ILE A 80 4.80 -3.95 9.02
C ILE A 80 5.61 -2.66 8.83
N LEU A 81 5.13 -1.54 9.40
CA LEU A 81 5.74 -0.22 9.25
C LEU A 81 7.13 -0.16 9.87
N SER A 82 7.35 -0.78 11.03
CA SER A 82 8.68 -0.85 11.63
C SER A 82 9.65 -1.67 10.77
N GLY A 83 9.22 -2.80 10.22
CA GLY A 83 10.02 -3.60 9.28
C GLY A 83 10.38 -2.82 8.01
N ILE A 84 9.41 -2.11 7.42
CA ILE A 84 9.62 -1.24 6.24
C ILE A 84 10.60 -0.11 6.57
N LEU A 85 10.39 0.59 7.69
CA LEU A 85 11.23 1.71 8.09
C LEU A 85 12.69 1.28 8.29
N VAL A 86 12.92 0.27 9.12
CA VAL A 86 14.27 -0.25 9.42
C VAL A 86 14.96 -0.71 8.14
N SER A 87 14.27 -1.50 7.33
CA SER A 87 14.83 -2.02 6.10
C SER A 87 15.15 -0.91 5.09
N THR A 88 14.23 0.05 4.90
CA THR A 88 14.43 1.16 3.97
C THR A 88 15.63 2.05 4.40
N VAL A 89 15.72 2.38 5.68
CA VAL A 89 16.86 3.18 6.22
C VAL A 89 18.19 2.46 6.04
N LEU A 90 18.21 1.13 6.15
CA LEU A 90 19.43 0.34 5.97
C LEU A 90 19.85 0.25 4.50
N TRP A 91 18.92 0.00 3.58
CA TRP A 91 19.22 -0.41 2.22
C TRP A 91 19.03 0.67 1.15
N ALA A 92 18.08 1.60 1.32
CA ALA A 92 17.85 2.64 0.33
C ALA A 92 18.98 3.68 0.30
N ASN A 93 19.12 4.36 -0.84
CA ASN A 93 20.01 5.50 -0.97
C ASN A 93 19.42 6.69 -0.16
N PRO A 94 20.09 7.12 0.92
CA PRO A 94 19.58 8.17 1.80
C PRO A 94 19.53 9.56 1.14
N LEU A 95 20.22 9.75 0.01
CA LEU A 95 20.21 11.02 -0.74
C LEU A 95 19.06 11.09 -1.75
N ASN A 96 18.28 10.02 -1.91
CA ASN A 96 17.20 9.99 -2.88
C ASN A 96 15.90 10.59 -2.29
N PRO A 97 15.40 11.72 -2.80
CA PRO A 97 14.23 12.39 -2.25
C PRO A 97 12.93 11.59 -2.43
N TYR A 98 12.81 10.81 -3.52
CA TYR A 98 11.59 10.00 -3.75
C TYR A 98 11.36 8.98 -2.65
N VAL A 99 12.43 8.36 -2.13
CA VAL A 99 12.34 7.41 -1.01
C VAL A 99 11.75 8.07 0.23
N TRP A 100 12.25 9.27 0.58
CA TRP A 100 11.79 9.98 1.77
C TRP A 100 10.37 10.52 1.65
N ILE A 101 9.97 10.96 0.44
CA ILE A 101 8.60 11.43 0.21
C ILE A 101 7.61 10.26 0.37
N VAL A 102 7.88 9.14 -0.30
CA VAL A 102 6.98 7.97 -0.22
C VAL A 102 6.97 7.37 1.18
N LEU A 103 8.14 7.23 1.82
CA LEU A 103 8.23 6.76 3.20
C LEU A 103 7.51 7.74 4.16
N GLY A 104 7.65 9.04 3.94
CA GLY A 104 6.95 10.07 4.70
C GLY A 104 5.42 9.94 4.61
N VAL A 105 4.88 9.80 3.40
CA VAL A 105 3.45 9.52 3.20
C VAL A 105 3.03 8.25 3.94
N THR A 106 3.80 7.18 3.79
CA THR A 106 3.54 5.88 4.43
C THR A 106 3.45 6.01 5.95
N MET A 107 4.43 6.67 6.57
CA MET A 107 4.47 6.84 8.02
C MET A 107 3.38 7.79 8.53
N CYS A 108 3.11 8.88 7.81
CA CYS A 108 2.04 9.81 8.20
C CYS A 108 0.64 9.18 8.09
N PHE A 109 0.35 8.42 7.02
CA PHE A 109 -0.91 7.67 6.91
C PHE A 109 -0.99 6.58 7.97
N GLY A 110 0.14 5.91 8.27
CA GLY A 110 0.24 4.95 9.38
C GLY A 110 -0.05 5.59 10.73
N MET A 111 0.43 6.80 11.00
CA MET A 111 0.13 7.53 12.24
C MET A 111 -1.36 7.91 12.36
N ILE A 112 -2.00 8.31 11.25
CA ILE A 112 -3.45 8.55 11.23
C ILE A 112 -4.20 7.26 11.58
N GLY A 113 -3.87 6.15 10.92
CA GLY A 113 -4.47 4.85 11.19
C GLY A 113 -4.20 4.35 12.61
N PHE A 114 -2.98 4.54 13.12
CA PHE A 114 -2.64 4.21 14.50
C PHE A 114 -3.50 4.95 15.52
N TYR A 115 -3.67 6.24 15.32
CA TYR A 115 -4.51 7.04 16.22
C TYR A 115 -5.99 6.64 16.15
N ASP A 116 -6.48 6.28 14.94
CA ASP A 116 -7.83 5.77 14.74
C ASP A 116 -8.05 4.43 15.46
N ASP A 117 -7.15 3.47 15.26
CA ASP A 117 -7.16 2.17 15.94
C ASP A 117 -7.03 2.32 17.46
N TYR A 118 -6.15 3.22 17.93
CA TYR A 118 -5.96 3.50 19.35
C TYR A 118 -7.24 4.00 20.02
N LEU A 119 -7.98 4.91 19.35
CA LEU A 119 -9.26 5.41 19.86
C LEU A 119 -10.31 4.29 19.93
N LYS A 120 -10.39 3.45 18.90
CA LYS A 120 -11.33 2.31 18.86
C LYS A 120 -11.06 1.31 19.99
N VAL A 121 -9.80 0.97 20.21
CA VAL A 121 -9.40 0.01 21.24
C VAL A 121 -9.59 0.58 22.64
N THR A 122 -9.15 1.80 22.90
CA THR A 122 -9.22 2.40 24.24
C THR A 122 -10.64 2.72 24.66
N LYS A 123 -11.48 3.19 23.75
CA LYS A 123 -12.89 3.50 24.03
C LYS A 123 -13.82 2.30 23.86
N GLN A 124 -13.32 1.16 23.39
CA GLN A 124 -14.11 -0.05 23.05
C GLN A 124 -15.35 0.28 22.20
N THR A 125 -15.15 1.16 21.20
CA THR A 125 -16.19 1.62 20.27
C THR A 125 -15.73 1.44 18.84
N HIS A 126 -16.68 1.36 17.89
CA HIS A 126 -16.37 1.37 16.47
C HIS A 126 -16.02 2.77 15.94
N ALA A 127 -16.26 3.81 16.74
CA ALA A 127 -16.00 5.20 16.38
C ALA A 127 -14.55 5.57 16.69
N GLY A 128 -13.73 5.68 15.64
CA GLY A 128 -12.38 6.25 15.68
C GLY A 128 -12.39 7.77 15.52
N ILE A 129 -11.48 8.29 14.70
CA ILE A 129 -11.47 9.70 14.27
C ILE A 129 -12.70 9.98 13.40
N SER A 130 -13.23 11.18 13.44
CA SER A 130 -14.30 11.56 12.51
C SER A 130 -13.82 11.41 11.07
N GLY A 131 -14.60 10.76 10.21
CA GLY A 131 -14.21 10.48 8.82
C GLY A 131 -13.81 11.74 8.03
N LYS A 132 -14.45 12.90 8.33
CA LYS A 132 -14.07 14.19 7.71
C LYS A 132 -12.68 14.64 8.14
N ALA A 133 -12.33 14.55 9.43
CA ALA A 133 -11.02 14.94 9.94
C ALA A 133 -9.93 14.01 9.41
N ARG A 134 -10.19 12.69 9.36
CA ARG A 134 -9.28 11.70 8.78
C ARG A 134 -8.98 12.03 7.33
N LEU A 135 -10.00 12.17 6.50
CA LEU A 135 -9.83 12.51 5.09
C LEU A 135 -9.11 13.85 4.90
N ALA A 136 -9.42 14.88 5.69
CA ALA A 136 -8.74 16.17 5.61
C ALA A 136 -7.24 16.05 5.87
N LEU A 137 -6.84 15.29 6.90
CA LEU A 137 -5.42 15.04 7.21
C LEU A 137 -4.73 14.26 6.09
N GLU A 138 -5.36 13.21 5.57
CA GLU A 138 -4.85 12.43 4.45
C GLU A 138 -4.64 13.30 3.21
N PHE A 139 -5.63 14.17 2.86
CA PHE A 139 -5.51 15.09 1.72
C PHE A 139 -4.41 16.13 1.91
N ILE A 140 -4.21 16.67 3.12
CA ILE A 140 -3.13 17.62 3.40
C ILE A 140 -1.77 16.95 3.17
N ILE A 141 -1.55 15.76 3.73
CA ILE A 141 -0.30 15.02 3.58
C ILE A 141 -0.05 14.68 2.11
N ALA A 142 -1.06 14.16 1.41
CA ALA A 142 -0.97 13.81 0.01
C ALA A 142 -0.70 15.03 -0.88
N ALA A 143 -1.36 16.17 -0.62
CA ALA A 143 -1.13 17.41 -1.37
C ALA A 143 0.31 17.93 -1.18
N VAL A 144 0.84 17.91 0.06
CA VAL A 144 2.24 18.29 0.32
C VAL A 144 3.19 17.38 -0.45
N ALA A 145 2.98 16.06 -0.41
CA ALA A 145 3.78 15.11 -1.15
C ALA A 145 3.72 15.39 -2.68
N CYS A 146 2.54 15.64 -3.24
CA CYS A 146 2.37 15.96 -4.66
C CYS A 146 3.07 17.28 -5.05
N VAL A 147 3.01 18.32 -4.20
CA VAL A 147 3.74 19.57 -4.43
C VAL A 147 5.25 19.33 -4.48
N VAL A 148 5.78 18.54 -3.54
CA VAL A 148 7.22 18.21 -3.52
C VAL A 148 7.60 17.37 -4.74
N LEU A 149 6.82 16.35 -5.11
CA LEU A 149 7.03 15.53 -6.31
C LEU A 149 7.00 16.38 -7.59
N MET A 150 6.07 17.34 -7.69
CA MET A 150 5.98 18.25 -8.81
C MET A 150 7.24 19.16 -8.92
N LYS A 151 7.77 19.63 -7.80
CA LYS A 151 9.00 20.46 -7.77
C LYS A 151 10.28 19.65 -8.06
N LEU A 152 10.31 18.36 -7.74
CA LEU A 152 11.44 17.47 -8.07
C LEU A 152 11.46 17.10 -9.53
N GLY A 153 10.31 17.04 -10.17
CA GLY A 153 10.19 16.74 -11.60
C GLY A 153 10.80 17.83 -12.47
N ARG A 154 11.32 17.45 -13.63
CA ARG A 154 11.92 18.38 -14.58
C ARG A 154 11.02 18.57 -15.81
N GLY A 155 10.83 19.81 -16.21
CA GLY A 155 10.08 20.18 -17.41
C GLY A 155 8.56 19.97 -17.32
N PRO A 156 7.84 20.07 -18.46
CA PRO A 156 6.36 20.00 -18.50
C PRO A 156 5.76 18.68 -17.99
N SER A 157 6.54 17.61 -17.98
CA SER A 157 6.10 16.29 -17.51
C SER A 157 6.02 16.19 -15.98
N ALA A 158 6.58 17.14 -15.24
CA ALA A 158 6.52 17.14 -13.78
C ALA A 158 5.06 17.15 -13.25
N SER A 159 4.16 17.83 -13.96
CA SER A 159 2.74 17.96 -13.66
C SER A 159 1.81 17.29 -14.69
N ALA A 160 2.34 16.34 -15.50
CA ALA A 160 1.54 15.67 -16.50
C ALA A 160 0.92 14.36 -15.97
N LEU A 161 -0.31 14.09 -16.42
CA LEU A 161 -0.95 12.79 -16.37
C LEU A 161 -0.63 12.05 -17.68
N VAL A 162 -0.12 10.82 -17.56
CA VAL A 162 0.30 9.98 -18.68
C VAL A 162 -0.70 8.86 -18.91
N PHE A 163 -1.11 8.64 -20.17
CA PHE A 163 -2.04 7.58 -20.52
C PHE A 163 -1.29 6.30 -20.92
N PRO A 164 -1.59 5.13 -20.33
CA PRO A 164 -0.80 3.91 -20.53
C PRO A 164 -0.92 3.31 -21.94
N PHE A 165 -1.99 3.59 -22.68
CA PHE A 165 -2.26 2.98 -24.00
C PHE A 165 -1.86 3.86 -25.18
N PHE A 166 -1.50 5.11 -24.94
CA PHE A 166 -1.22 6.10 -25.99
C PHE A 166 0.13 6.73 -25.76
N LYS A 167 1.08 6.45 -26.66
CA LYS A 167 2.50 6.81 -26.55
C LYS A 167 2.76 8.28 -26.22
N ASP A 168 2.07 9.18 -26.91
CA ASP A 168 2.29 10.62 -26.81
C ASP A 168 1.16 11.33 -26.04
N ALA A 169 0.15 10.56 -25.55
CA ALA A 169 -0.97 11.14 -24.85
C ALA A 169 -0.59 11.48 -23.41
N MET A 170 -0.31 12.75 -23.19
CA MET A 170 -0.14 13.31 -21.85
C MET A 170 -0.91 14.64 -21.76
N ILE A 171 -1.50 14.87 -20.61
CA ILE A 171 -2.18 16.13 -20.30
C ILE A 171 -1.39 16.82 -19.20
N ASN A 172 -0.85 17.99 -19.51
CA ASN A 172 -0.22 18.81 -18.48
C ASN A 172 -1.31 19.45 -17.61
N LEU A 173 -1.41 19.01 -16.38
CA LEU A 173 -2.42 19.47 -15.42
C LEU A 173 -1.99 20.73 -14.65
N GLY A 174 -0.71 21.16 -14.77
CA GLY A 174 -0.21 22.26 -13.96
C GLY A 174 -0.46 22.00 -12.46
N TRP A 175 -1.00 23.00 -11.74
CA TRP A 175 -1.33 22.86 -10.32
C TRP A 175 -2.46 21.87 -10.02
N PHE A 176 -3.32 21.56 -11.00
CA PHE A 176 -4.36 20.55 -10.82
C PHE A 176 -3.78 19.14 -10.61
N PHE A 177 -2.53 18.90 -11.01
CA PHE A 177 -1.79 17.69 -10.69
C PHE A 177 -1.77 17.39 -9.18
N VAL A 178 -1.62 18.42 -8.34
CA VAL A 178 -1.63 18.25 -6.87
C VAL A 178 -2.98 17.72 -6.41
N VAL A 179 -4.06 18.24 -6.94
CA VAL A 179 -5.42 17.79 -6.59
C VAL A 179 -5.62 16.33 -7.04
N MET A 180 -5.32 16.05 -8.31
CA MET A 180 -5.47 14.70 -8.88
C MET A 180 -4.58 13.67 -8.16
N GLY A 181 -3.29 13.99 -7.94
CA GLY A 181 -2.38 13.11 -7.24
C GLY A 181 -2.79 12.86 -5.78
N ALA A 182 -3.30 13.89 -5.08
CA ALA A 182 -3.83 13.72 -3.75
C ALA A 182 -5.05 12.80 -3.73
N PHE A 183 -5.96 12.91 -4.71
CA PHE A 183 -7.08 11.96 -4.85
C PHE A 183 -6.61 10.52 -5.09
N VAL A 184 -5.55 10.32 -5.89
CA VAL A 184 -4.97 8.99 -6.13
C VAL A 184 -4.41 8.41 -4.84
N ILE A 185 -3.62 9.18 -4.09
CA ILE A 185 -2.99 8.72 -2.83
C ILE A 185 -4.04 8.40 -1.77
N VAL A 186 -4.97 9.33 -1.52
CA VAL A 186 -6.03 9.17 -0.52
C VAL A 186 -6.99 8.05 -0.93
N GLY A 187 -7.35 8.00 -2.22
CA GLY A 187 -8.19 6.95 -2.78
C GLY A 187 -7.59 5.57 -2.60
N ALA A 188 -6.30 5.40 -2.91
CA ALA A 188 -5.59 4.15 -2.71
C ALA A 188 -5.51 3.77 -1.22
N GLY A 189 -5.20 4.72 -0.33
CA GLY A 189 -5.19 4.50 1.12
C GLY A 189 -6.50 3.93 1.63
N ASN A 190 -7.60 4.61 1.32
CA ASN A 190 -8.93 4.19 1.77
C ASN A 190 -9.44 2.92 1.06
N ALA A 191 -9.07 2.68 -0.20
CA ALA A 191 -9.46 1.47 -0.92
C ALA A 191 -8.79 0.20 -0.33
N VAL A 192 -7.51 0.27 0.01
CA VAL A 192 -6.82 -0.82 0.73
C VAL A 192 -7.41 -1.02 2.12
N ASN A 193 -7.73 0.06 2.84
CA ASN A 193 -8.37 -0.02 4.14
C ASN A 193 -9.75 -0.70 4.08
N LEU A 194 -10.56 -0.41 3.07
CA LEU A 194 -11.84 -1.10 2.86
C LEU A 194 -11.68 -2.58 2.50
N THR A 195 -10.56 -2.97 1.91
CA THR A 195 -10.27 -4.36 1.53
C THR A 195 -9.82 -5.21 2.73
N ASP A 196 -9.33 -4.59 3.81
CA ASP A 196 -8.81 -5.27 5.00
C ASP A 196 -9.94 -5.79 5.92
N GLY A 197 -10.84 -6.61 5.36
CA GLY A 197 -11.99 -7.16 6.09
C GLY A 197 -11.90 -8.65 6.43
N LEU A 198 -11.01 -9.40 5.76
CA LEU A 198 -10.80 -10.83 5.96
C LEU A 198 -9.31 -11.13 6.20
N ASP A 199 -9.04 -12.22 6.94
CA ASP A 199 -7.69 -12.64 7.30
C ASP A 199 -6.83 -12.88 6.04
N GLY A 200 -5.71 -12.16 5.91
CA GLY A 200 -4.80 -12.26 4.77
C GLY A 200 -5.29 -11.62 3.47
N LEU A 201 -6.53 -11.08 3.41
CA LEU A 201 -7.11 -10.58 2.16
C LEU A 201 -6.35 -9.40 1.58
N ALA A 202 -6.05 -8.37 2.36
CA ALA A 202 -5.47 -7.14 1.85
C ALA A 202 -3.96 -7.23 1.62
N ILE A 203 -3.22 -7.93 2.48
CA ILE A 203 -1.75 -7.90 2.46
C ILE A 203 -1.15 -8.50 1.19
N VAL A 204 -1.71 -9.59 0.66
CA VAL A 204 -1.16 -10.23 -0.56
C VAL A 204 -1.40 -9.39 -1.80
N PRO A 205 -2.59 -8.85 -2.09
CA PRO A 205 -2.78 -7.86 -3.15
C PRO A 205 -1.88 -6.63 -3.02
N VAL A 206 -1.61 -6.15 -1.80
CA VAL A 206 -0.64 -5.07 -1.56
C VAL A 206 0.77 -5.49 -1.96
N MET A 207 1.22 -6.70 -1.59
CA MET A 207 2.54 -7.22 -2.00
C MET A 207 2.63 -7.39 -3.53
N ILE A 208 1.59 -7.87 -4.18
CA ILE A 208 1.52 -7.98 -5.64
C ILE A 208 1.64 -6.61 -6.29
N ALA A 209 0.88 -5.62 -5.80
CA ALA A 209 0.95 -4.25 -6.29
C ALA A 209 2.35 -3.64 -6.04
N ALA A 210 2.94 -3.85 -4.85
CA ALA A 210 4.28 -3.39 -4.53
C ALA A 210 5.35 -4.03 -5.43
N ALA A 211 5.28 -5.33 -5.71
CA ALA A 211 6.18 -6.01 -6.64
C ALA A 211 6.09 -5.41 -8.04
N THR A 212 4.86 -5.19 -8.52
CA THR A 212 4.57 -4.63 -9.83
C THR A 212 5.09 -3.19 -9.93
N PHE A 213 4.76 -2.33 -8.95
CA PHE A 213 5.25 -0.96 -8.93
C PHE A 213 6.74 -0.84 -8.63
N GLY A 214 7.34 -1.78 -7.92
CA GLY A 214 8.80 -1.87 -7.79
C GLY A 214 9.48 -2.08 -9.13
N LEU A 215 8.93 -2.96 -9.97
CA LEU A 215 9.40 -3.16 -11.34
C LEU A 215 9.16 -1.91 -12.20
N VAL A 216 7.95 -1.33 -12.16
CA VAL A 216 7.63 -0.08 -12.88
C VAL A 216 8.59 1.04 -12.50
N ALA A 217 8.84 1.25 -11.20
CA ALA A 217 9.75 2.27 -10.71
C ALA A 217 11.20 2.04 -11.17
N TYR A 218 11.65 0.79 -11.16
CA TYR A 218 12.97 0.42 -11.65
C TYR A 218 13.12 0.72 -13.17
N LEU A 219 12.13 0.36 -13.97
CA LEU A 219 12.11 0.58 -15.42
C LEU A 219 11.99 2.07 -15.75
N ALA A 220 11.07 2.80 -15.11
CA ALA A 220 10.88 4.23 -15.32
C ALA A 220 12.08 5.06 -14.81
N GLY A 221 12.80 4.57 -13.81
CA GLY A 221 14.01 5.20 -13.28
C GLY A 221 15.28 4.96 -14.09
N ASN A 222 15.24 4.11 -15.13
CA ASN A 222 16.37 3.78 -15.99
C ASN A 222 16.13 4.30 -17.41
N ALA A 223 17.03 5.17 -17.89
CA ALA A 223 16.88 5.83 -19.20
C ALA A 223 16.80 4.82 -20.37
N VAL A 224 17.61 3.76 -20.33
CA VAL A 224 17.65 2.75 -21.41
C VAL A 224 16.34 1.96 -21.46
N PHE A 225 15.87 1.48 -20.31
CA PHE A 225 14.61 0.73 -20.26
C PHE A 225 13.40 1.63 -20.54
N ALA A 226 13.39 2.86 -20.04
CA ALA A 226 12.31 3.80 -20.30
C ALA A 226 12.19 4.12 -21.80
N ASP A 227 13.33 4.33 -22.48
CA ASP A 227 13.36 4.55 -23.94
C ASP A 227 12.90 3.31 -24.71
N TYR A 228 13.43 2.13 -24.38
CA TYR A 228 13.04 0.86 -25.02
C TYR A 228 11.54 0.57 -24.88
N LEU A 229 10.98 0.79 -23.68
CA LEU A 229 9.56 0.58 -23.40
C LEU A 229 8.69 1.76 -23.83
N GLN A 230 9.32 2.89 -24.19
CA GLN A 230 8.65 4.14 -24.54
C GLN A 230 7.76 4.70 -23.42
N ILE A 231 8.11 4.37 -22.17
CA ILE A 231 7.49 4.94 -20.97
C ILE A 231 8.21 6.22 -20.54
N ARG A 232 7.57 6.99 -19.67
CA ARG A 232 8.17 8.23 -19.19
C ARG A 232 9.37 7.96 -18.30
N TYR A 233 10.54 8.47 -18.68
CA TYR A 233 11.74 8.45 -17.84
C TYR A 233 11.58 9.43 -16.67
N VAL A 234 11.68 8.93 -15.43
CA VAL A 234 11.66 9.72 -14.20
C VAL A 234 12.92 9.39 -13.40
N PRO A 235 14.00 10.19 -13.54
CA PRO A 235 15.27 9.89 -12.90
C PRO A 235 15.13 9.83 -11.37
N GLY A 236 15.72 8.79 -10.78
CA GLY A 236 15.73 8.58 -9.32
C GLY A 236 14.60 7.70 -8.79
N THR A 237 13.51 7.49 -9.52
CA THR A 237 12.40 6.63 -9.04
C THR A 237 12.78 5.17 -8.91
N GLY A 238 13.86 4.71 -9.57
CA GLY A 238 14.34 3.33 -9.44
C GLY A 238 14.63 2.90 -8.00
N GLU A 239 15.01 3.83 -7.12
CA GLU A 239 15.24 3.57 -5.70
C GLU A 239 13.95 3.12 -4.96
N LEU A 240 12.77 3.46 -5.46
CA LEU A 240 11.50 3.01 -4.89
C LEU A 240 11.34 1.49 -4.96
N ALA A 241 12.09 0.80 -5.84
CA ALA A 241 12.13 -0.67 -5.86
C ALA A 241 12.65 -1.24 -4.53
N VAL A 242 13.60 -0.56 -3.86
CA VAL A 242 14.11 -0.98 -2.55
C VAL A 242 13.02 -0.89 -1.48
N LEU A 243 12.24 0.19 -1.50
CA LEU A 243 11.09 0.37 -0.61
C LEU A 243 10.02 -0.70 -0.88
N CYS A 244 9.70 -0.97 -2.15
CA CYS A 244 8.78 -2.04 -2.53
C CYS A 244 9.26 -3.42 -2.06
N GLY A 245 10.56 -3.68 -2.14
CA GLY A 245 11.17 -4.90 -1.59
C GLY A 245 10.96 -5.01 -0.07
N ALA A 246 11.15 -3.91 0.66
CA ALA A 246 10.88 -3.88 2.10
C ALA A 246 9.41 -4.19 2.42
N VAL A 247 8.47 -3.69 1.61
CA VAL A 247 7.03 -3.99 1.75
C VAL A 247 6.74 -5.46 1.53
N ILE A 248 7.31 -6.05 0.49
CA ILE A 248 7.14 -7.48 0.20
C ILE A 248 7.67 -8.32 1.38
N GLY A 249 8.86 -8.00 1.88
CA GLY A 249 9.44 -8.70 3.02
C GLY A 249 8.61 -8.57 4.29
N ALA A 250 8.23 -7.34 4.66
CA ALA A 250 7.39 -7.08 5.83
C ALA A 250 6.00 -7.73 5.69
N GLY A 251 5.43 -7.70 4.46
CA GLY A 251 4.15 -8.32 4.15
C GLY A 251 4.18 -9.85 4.28
N LEU A 252 5.25 -10.50 3.80
CA LEU A 252 5.43 -11.95 3.97
C LEU A 252 5.58 -12.32 5.46
N GLY A 253 6.37 -11.54 6.20
CA GLY A 253 6.50 -11.75 7.65
C GLY A 253 5.18 -11.54 8.38
N PHE A 254 4.40 -10.52 8.01
CA PHE A 254 3.08 -10.26 8.58
C PHE A 254 2.07 -11.35 8.23
N LEU A 255 2.06 -11.83 6.98
CA LEU A 255 1.15 -12.88 6.52
C LEU A 255 1.31 -14.17 7.32
N TRP A 256 2.52 -14.46 7.84
CA TRP A 256 2.76 -15.60 8.72
C TRP A 256 1.86 -15.58 9.96
N PHE A 257 1.55 -14.39 10.48
CA PHE A 257 0.70 -14.19 11.65
C PHE A 257 -0.75 -13.84 11.30
N ASN A 258 -1.01 -13.38 10.07
CA ASN A 258 -2.32 -12.92 9.63
C ASN A 258 -3.04 -13.93 8.71
N ALA A 259 -2.38 -15.03 8.30
CA ALA A 259 -3.05 -16.12 7.59
C ALA A 259 -4.16 -16.75 8.45
N PRO A 260 -5.29 -17.17 7.84
CA PRO A 260 -6.43 -17.74 8.59
C PRO A 260 -6.06 -19.00 9.39
N PRO A 261 -6.39 -19.09 10.70
CA PRO A 261 -6.99 -18.06 11.54
C PRO A 261 -5.96 -17.04 12.02
N ALA A 262 -6.24 -15.74 11.85
CA ALA A 262 -5.31 -14.68 12.13
C ALA A 262 -4.98 -14.53 13.63
N SER A 263 -3.69 -14.45 13.96
CA SER A 263 -3.21 -14.13 15.30
C SER A 263 -3.21 -12.62 15.61
N ILE A 264 -3.28 -11.78 14.56
CA ILE A 264 -3.32 -10.33 14.62
C ILE A 264 -3.97 -9.76 13.36
N PHE A 265 -4.75 -8.68 13.50
CA PHE A 265 -5.29 -7.90 12.39
C PHE A 265 -4.36 -6.73 12.03
N MET A 266 -4.32 -6.37 10.73
CA MET A 266 -3.49 -5.28 10.24
C MET A 266 -3.93 -3.94 10.83
N GLY A 267 -5.23 -3.69 10.84
CA GLY A 267 -5.84 -2.46 11.31
C GLY A 267 -5.67 -1.28 10.34
N ASP A 268 -6.29 -0.15 10.70
CA ASP A 268 -6.18 1.08 9.92
C ASP A 268 -4.73 1.58 9.87
N THR A 269 -3.92 1.27 10.90
CA THR A 269 -2.48 1.54 10.97
C THR A 269 -1.72 1.02 9.75
N GLY A 270 -1.97 -0.23 9.34
CA GLY A 270 -1.27 -0.85 8.22
C GLY A 270 -1.93 -0.56 6.88
N SER A 271 -3.24 -0.71 6.80
CA SER A 271 -3.98 -0.64 5.54
C SER A 271 -3.95 0.75 4.90
N LEU A 272 -4.16 1.83 5.69
CA LEU A 272 -4.03 3.20 5.19
C LEU A 272 -2.61 3.50 4.72
N ALA A 273 -1.61 3.12 5.51
CA ALA A 273 -0.20 3.35 5.21
C ALA A 273 0.22 2.68 3.90
N LEU A 274 -0.09 1.40 3.74
CA LEU A 274 0.29 0.62 2.56
C LEU A 274 -0.43 1.10 1.30
N GLY A 275 -1.71 1.43 1.41
CA GLY A 275 -2.46 1.98 0.28
C GLY A 275 -1.97 3.37 -0.12
N GLY A 276 -1.75 4.27 0.84
CA GLY A 276 -1.16 5.60 0.60
C GLY A 276 0.22 5.53 -0.03
N MET A 277 1.04 4.57 0.40
CA MET A 277 2.36 4.30 -0.18
C MET A 277 2.27 3.90 -1.66
N ILE A 278 1.42 2.92 -2.00
CA ILE A 278 1.25 2.48 -3.40
C ILE A 278 0.75 3.65 -4.26
N GLY A 279 -0.21 4.44 -3.76
CA GLY A 279 -0.68 5.66 -4.42
C GLY A 279 0.46 6.67 -4.66
N ALA A 280 1.29 6.91 -3.64
CA ALA A 280 2.43 7.82 -3.75
C ALA A 280 3.49 7.34 -4.75
N ILE A 281 3.76 6.01 -4.82
CA ILE A 281 4.66 5.43 -5.82
C ILE A 281 4.09 5.61 -7.23
N ALA A 282 2.80 5.38 -7.43
CA ALA A 282 2.15 5.55 -8.74
C ALA A 282 2.24 7.00 -9.23
N VAL A 283 2.00 7.98 -8.36
CA VAL A 283 2.14 9.41 -8.65
C VAL A 283 3.60 9.78 -8.93
N ALA A 284 4.55 9.27 -8.14
CA ALA A 284 5.97 9.52 -8.33
C ALA A 284 6.50 8.97 -9.67
N THR A 285 6.01 7.81 -10.10
CA THR A 285 6.41 7.15 -11.35
C THR A 285 5.58 7.57 -12.57
N LYS A 286 4.56 8.41 -12.41
CA LYS A 286 3.62 8.85 -13.48
C LYS A 286 2.80 7.68 -14.05
N HIS A 287 2.37 6.76 -13.19
CA HIS A 287 1.58 5.60 -13.57
C HIS A 287 0.24 5.53 -12.78
N GLU A 288 -0.39 6.70 -12.58
CA GLU A 288 -1.62 6.83 -11.79
C GLU A 288 -2.78 6.01 -12.37
N ILE A 289 -2.94 6.02 -13.71
CA ILE A 289 -3.98 5.24 -14.40
C ILE A 289 -3.67 3.74 -14.33
N VAL A 290 -2.40 3.37 -14.44
CA VAL A 290 -1.97 1.97 -14.32
C VAL A 290 -2.26 1.43 -12.92
N LEU A 291 -2.20 2.28 -11.89
CA LEU A 291 -2.61 1.91 -10.53
C LEU A 291 -4.07 1.44 -10.48
N ALA A 292 -4.98 2.08 -11.22
CA ALA A 292 -6.38 1.65 -11.25
C ALA A 292 -6.55 0.24 -11.85
N ILE A 293 -5.61 -0.21 -12.69
CA ILE A 293 -5.58 -1.58 -13.25
C ILE A 293 -4.93 -2.53 -12.25
N ILE A 294 -3.70 -2.26 -11.83
CA ILE A 294 -2.93 -3.11 -10.89
C ILE A 294 -3.68 -3.26 -9.57
N GLY A 295 -4.19 -2.15 -9.04
CA GLY A 295 -5.00 -2.08 -7.84
C GLY A 295 -6.50 -2.30 -8.07
N GLY A 296 -6.90 -2.89 -9.20
CA GLY A 296 -8.30 -3.02 -9.60
C GLY A 296 -9.16 -3.76 -8.59
N LEU A 297 -8.59 -4.69 -7.83
CA LEU A 297 -9.30 -5.31 -6.71
C LEU A 297 -9.72 -4.24 -5.67
N PHE A 298 -8.80 -3.40 -5.24
CA PHE A 298 -9.08 -2.32 -4.28
C PHE A 298 -10.10 -1.33 -4.84
N VAL A 299 -10.01 -1.04 -6.15
CA VAL A 299 -10.99 -0.18 -6.85
C VAL A 299 -12.38 -0.80 -6.79
N VAL A 300 -12.54 -2.08 -7.09
CA VAL A 300 -13.82 -2.79 -7.05
C VAL A 300 -14.39 -2.82 -5.63
N GLU A 301 -13.56 -3.07 -4.61
CA GLU A 301 -13.98 -3.01 -3.21
C GLU A 301 -14.52 -1.63 -2.84
N ALA A 302 -13.77 -0.57 -3.14
CA ALA A 302 -14.18 0.80 -2.85
C ALA A 302 -15.45 1.19 -3.64
N LEU A 303 -15.52 0.88 -4.94
CA LEU A 303 -16.69 1.15 -5.76
C LEU A 303 -17.93 0.42 -5.27
N SER A 304 -17.80 -0.82 -4.78
CA SER A 304 -18.92 -1.57 -4.22
C SER A 304 -19.55 -0.84 -3.03
N VAL A 305 -18.73 -0.21 -2.18
CA VAL A 305 -19.20 0.60 -1.04
C VAL A 305 -19.86 1.89 -1.53
N ILE A 306 -19.23 2.61 -2.47
CA ILE A 306 -19.78 3.86 -3.03
C ILE A 306 -21.13 3.62 -3.67
N ILE A 307 -21.24 2.58 -4.51
CA ILE A 307 -22.49 2.20 -5.18
C ILE A 307 -23.56 1.81 -4.14
N GLN A 308 -23.22 0.95 -3.18
CA GLN A 308 -24.14 0.51 -2.14
C GLN A 308 -24.70 1.69 -1.33
N VAL A 309 -23.82 2.57 -0.86
CA VAL A 309 -24.21 3.73 -0.04
C VAL A 309 -25.04 4.72 -0.86
N GLY A 310 -24.58 5.03 -2.10
CA GLY A 310 -25.28 5.95 -2.99
C GLY A 310 -26.68 5.47 -3.36
N TYR A 311 -26.81 4.19 -3.71
CA TYR A 311 -28.10 3.58 -4.05
C TYR A 311 -29.03 3.48 -2.84
N TYR A 312 -28.50 3.03 -1.68
CA TYR A 312 -29.28 2.89 -0.46
C TYR A 312 -29.83 4.23 0.06
N LYS A 313 -29.05 5.30 -0.04
CA LYS A 313 -29.51 6.64 0.36
C LYS A 313 -30.73 7.11 -0.46
N ARG A 314 -30.79 6.72 -1.75
CA ARG A 314 -31.87 7.13 -2.67
C ARG A 314 -33.10 6.21 -2.60
N THR A 315 -32.85 4.88 -2.54
CA THR A 315 -33.93 3.89 -2.74
C THR A 315 -34.28 3.10 -1.49
N LYS A 316 -33.48 3.18 -0.42
CA LYS A 316 -33.52 2.35 0.79
C LYS A 316 -33.41 0.83 0.51
N LYS A 317 -32.99 0.46 -0.70
CA LYS A 317 -32.72 -0.94 -1.11
C LYS A 317 -31.24 -1.18 -1.23
N ARG A 318 -30.80 -2.42 -1.04
CA ARG A 318 -29.40 -2.84 -1.20
C ARG A 318 -29.17 -3.35 -2.63
N VAL A 319 -28.03 -2.98 -3.24
CA VAL A 319 -27.54 -3.54 -4.52
C VAL A 319 -26.83 -4.87 -4.24
N PHE A 320 -25.91 -4.84 -3.29
CA PHE A 320 -25.18 -6.02 -2.82
C PHE A 320 -25.79 -6.53 -1.50
N LEU A 321 -25.65 -7.81 -1.20
CA LEU A 321 -26.08 -8.37 0.08
C LEU A 321 -25.40 -7.65 1.26
N MET A 322 -24.10 -7.35 1.07
CA MET A 322 -23.28 -6.52 1.95
C MET A 322 -22.15 -5.88 1.14
N ALA A 323 -21.61 -4.75 1.57
CA ALA A 323 -20.43 -4.09 1.02
C ALA A 323 -19.45 -3.82 2.16
N PRO A 324 -18.12 -3.87 1.89
CA PRO A 324 -17.44 -4.15 0.62
C PRO A 324 -17.75 -5.52 0.00
N ILE A 325 -17.33 -5.74 -1.28
CA ILE A 325 -17.82 -6.87 -2.08
C ILE A 325 -17.40 -8.26 -1.57
N HIS A 326 -16.29 -8.37 -0.83
CA HIS A 326 -15.90 -9.63 -0.19
C HIS A 326 -16.99 -10.13 0.77
N HIS A 327 -17.64 -9.25 1.53
CA HIS A 327 -18.76 -9.62 2.41
C HIS A 327 -20.01 -10.06 1.64
N HIS A 328 -20.19 -9.60 0.39
CA HIS A 328 -21.26 -10.12 -0.45
C HIS A 328 -21.08 -11.62 -0.74
N PHE A 329 -19.85 -12.06 -1.00
CA PHE A 329 -19.54 -13.47 -1.24
C PHE A 329 -19.65 -14.30 0.04
N GLU A 330 -19.25 -13.78 1.21
CA GLU A 330 -19.50 -14.43 2.49
C GLU A 330 -21.01 -14.66 2.73
N LYS A 331 -21.84 -13.62 2.48
CA LYS A 331 -23.30 -13.74 2.59
C LYS A 331 -23.91 -14.71 1.57
N LYS A 332 -23.21 -15.00 0.46
CA LYS A 332 -23.56 -16.07 -0.48
C LYS A 332 -23.12 -17.46 -0.03
N GLY A 333 -22.44 -17.59 1.11
CA GLY A 333 -22.01 -18.86 1.68
C GLY A 333 -20.64 -19.35 1.22
N TRP A 334 -19.80 -18.46 0.59
CA TRP A 334 -18.42 -18.84 0.28
C TRP A 334 -17.58 -18.84 1.55
N ALA A 335 -16.69 -19.83 1.68
CA ALA A 335 -15.76 -19.88 2.79
C ALA A 335 -14.72 -18.74 2.69
N GLU A 336 -14.33 -18.15 3.82
CA GLU A 336 -13.35 -17.06 3.90
C GLU A 336 -12.05 -17.37 3.13
N PRO A 337 -11.37 -18.53 3.32
CA PRO A 337 -10.17 -18.84 2.56
C PRO A 337 -10.39 -18.92 1.04
N GLN A 338 -11.58 -19.34 0.61
CA GLN A 338 -11.92 -19.41 -0.81
C GLN A 338 -12.02 -18.01 -1.44
N ILE A 339 -12.62 -17.04 -0.73
CA ILE A 339 -12.71 -15.66 -1.17
C ILE A 339 -11.30 -15.07 -1.27
N VAL A 340 -10.50 -15.23 -0.21
CA VAL A 340 -9.14 -14.71 -0.10
C VAL A 340 -8.26 -15.19 -1.24
N ILE A 341 -8.18 -16.50 -1.48
CA ILE A 341 -7.35 -17.07 -2.55
C ILE A 341 -7.82 -16.62 -3.94
N ARG A 342 -9.13 -16.56 -4.18
CA ARG A 342 -9.66 -16.09 -5.48
C ARG A 342 -9.32 -14.62 -5.72
N PHE A 343 -9.37 -13.78 -4.68
CA PHE A 343 -9.04 -12.37 -4.78
C PHE A 343 -7.53 -12.15 -5.01
N TRP A 344 -6.67 -13.01 -4.44
CA TRP A 344 -5.25 -13.01 -4.76
C TRP A 344 -4.98 -13.34 -6.24
N ILE A 345 -5.69 -14.35 -6.77
CA ILE A 345 -5.57 -14.73 -8.20
C ILE A 345 -6.02 -13.55 -9.09
N VAL A 346 -7.15 -12.92 -8.77
CA VAL A 346 -7.64 -11.74 -9.51
C VAL A 346 -6.62 -10.60 -9.45
N SER A 347 -6.03 -10.32 -8.28
CA SER A 347 -5.00 -9.29 -8.14
C SER A 347 -3.75 -9.59 -8.98
N LEU A 348 -3.33 -10.86 -9.05
CA LEU A 348 -2.20 -11.28 -9.89
C LEU A 348 -2.51 -11.07 -11.39
N ILE A 349 -3.71 -11.45 -11.83
CA ILE A 349 -4.15 -11.24 -13.22
C ILE A 349 -4.14 -9.74 -13.55
N LEU A 350 -4.69 -8.91 -12.67
CA LEU A 350 -4.73 -7.45 -12.86
C LEU A 350 -3.32 -6.83 -12.87
N ALA A 351 -2.41 -7.34 -12.05
CA ALA A 351 -1.00 -6.94 -12.05
C ALA A 351 -0.33 -7.28 -13.40
N MET A 352 -0.56 -8.47 -13.92
CA MET A 352 -0.05 -8.87 -15.24
C MET A 352 -0.62 -8.01 -16.38
N ILE A 353 -1.92 -7.69 -16.35
CA ILE A 353 -2.54 -6.75 -17.30
C ILE A 353 -1.89 -5.37 -17.18
N GLY A 354 -1.70 -4.87 -15.94
CA GLY A 354 -1.04 -3.59 -15.71
C GLY A 354 0.39 -3.56 -16.25
N LEU A 355 1.18 -4.62 -16.06
CA LEU A 355 2.53 -4.73 -16.65
C LEU A 355 2.49 -4.79 -18.18
N ALA A 356 1.52 -5.48 -18.76
CA ALA A 356 1.37 -5.53 -20.22
C ALA A 356 1.17 -4.13 -20.83
N THR A 357 0.53 -3.21 -20.09
CA THR A 357 0.33 -1.83 -20.57
C THR A 357 1.64 -1.07 -20.80
N LEU A 358 2.75 -1.49 -20.17
CA LEU A 358 4.05 -0.84 -20.35
C LEU A 358 4.61 -0.98 -21.78
N LYS A 359 4.15 -1.98 -22.54
CA LYS A 359 4.63 -2.25 -23.91
C LYS A 359 3.53 -2.15 -24.97
N LEU A 360 2.29 -1.93 -24.59
CA LEU A 360 1.14 -1.81 -25.54
C LEU A 360 1.03 -0.41 -26.21
N ARG A 361 2.18 0.26 -26.37
CA ARG A 361 2.24 1.62 -26.93
C ARG A 361 2.78 1.62 -28.35
#